data_de65fd35dafa9c91adc56ac06c005261
#
_entry.id   de65fd35dafa9c91adc56ac06c005261
#
_cell.length_a   1.000
_cell.length_b   1.000
_cell.length_c   1.000
_cell.angle_alpha   90.00
_cell.angle_beta   90.00
_cell.angle_gamma   90.00
#
_symmetry.space_group_name_H-M   'P 1'
#
loop_
_entity.id
_entity.type
_entity.pdbx_description
1 polymer ?
#
loop_
_entity_poly.entity_id
_entity_poly.type
_entity_poly.pdbx_seq_one_letter_code
_entity_poly.pdbx_strand_id
1 'polypeptide(L)'
;MSASYIPDAGDIVWLNFTPQTGHEQAGRRPAVVLSPKVYNSKTGLLVCVPITSQIKGYPFEVLLSGAEVSGAALADQVKNLDWRSRQARYKGKISIAEIQEIKAKLAALLTFV
;
A
#
# COMPACT_ATOMS: atom_id res chain seq x y z
N MET A 1 -5.04 9.20 -26.95
CA MET A 1 -4.35 9.22 -25.69
C MET A 1 -5.15 8.53 -24.60
N SER A 2 -4.52 7.70 -23.86
CA SER A 2 -5.19 6.98 -22.79
C SER A 2 -5.49 7.90 -21.59
N ALA A 3 -6.55 7.58 -20.87
CA ALA A 3 -6.82 8.26 -19.62
C ALA A 3 -5.71 7.98 -18.63
N SER A 4 -5.41 8.97 -17.81
CA SER A 4 -4.44 8.79 -16.75
C SER A 4 -4.99 7.88 -15.68
N TYR A 5 -4.15 6.98 -15.20
CA TYR A 5 -4.51 6.12 -14.10
C TYR A 5 -4.58 6.92 -12.81
N ILE A 6 -5.61 6.70 -12.01
CA ILE A 6 -5.74 7.25 -10.67
C ILE A 6 -5.89 6.06 -9.72
N PRO A 7 -4.99 5.92 -8.74
CA PRO A 7 -5.09 4.81 -7.79
C PRO A 7 -6.38 4.81 -6.99
N ASP A 8 -6.87 3.63 -6.68
CA ASP A 8 -8.08 3.46 -5.86
C ASP A 8 -7.80 2.46 -4.75
N ALA A 9 -8.60 2.50 -3.72
CA ALA A 9 -8.47 1.60 -2.58
C ALA A 9 -8.50 0.14 -3.04
N GLY A 10 -7.56 -0.65 -2.57
CA GLY A 10 -7.42 -2.05 -2.97
C GLY A 10 -6.49 -2.29 -4.13
N ASP A 11 -6.09 -1.24 -4.83
CA ASP A 11 -5.11 -1.39 -5.91
C ASP A 11 -3.74 -1.73 -5.34
N ILE A 12 -3.02 -2.57 -6.07
CA ILE A 12 -1.59 -2.75 -5.86
C ILE A 12 -0.89 -1.89 -6.90
N VAL A 13 0.00 -1.02 -6.43
CA VAL A 13 0.75 -0.13 -7.31
C VAL A 13 2.24 -0.25 -7.03
N TRP A 14 3.06 -0.06 -8.07
CA TRP A 14 4.47 0.19 -7.88
C TRP A 14 4.65 1.64 -7.45
N LEU A 15 5.44 1.86 -6.39
CA LEU A 15 5.74 3.21 -5.92
C LEU A 15 7.22 3.29 -5.55
N ASN A 16 7.78 4.48 -5.72
CA ASN A 16 9.12 4.76 -5.26
C ASN A 16 9.05 5.20 -3.80
N PHE A 17 9.65 4.40 -2.92
CA PHE A 17 9.63 4.65 -1.47
C PHE A 17 10.86 5.41 -0.98
N THR A 18 11.76 5.76 -1.86
CA THR A 18 12.94 6.54 -1.45
C THR A 18 12.54 8.01 -1.26
N PRO A 19 13.21 8.75 -0.35
CA PRO A 19 14.20 8.25 0.60
C PRO A 19 13.56 7.42 1.70
N GLN A 20 14.34 6.52 2.29
CA GLN A 20 13.88 5.76 3.44
C GLN A 20 14.74 6.09 4.66
N THR A 21 14.20 5.81 5.85
CA THR A 21 14.90 6.05 7.11
C THR A 21 14.77 4.81 7.98
N GLY A 22 15.91 4.31 8.45
CA GLY A 22 15.93 3.20 9.38
C GLY A 22 15.30 1.93 8.82
N HIS A 23 14.26 1.44 9.50
CA HIS A 23 13.61 0.17 9.16
C HIS A 23 12.54 0.29 8.08
N GLU A 24 12.32 1.47 7.54
CA GLU A 24 11.30 1.67 6.52
C GLU A 24 11.73 1.04 5.20
N GLN A 25 10.73 0.61 4.43
CA GLN A 25 11.00 0.07 3.10
C GLN A 25 11.55 1.15 2.19
N ALA A 26 12.44 0.76 1.29
CA ALA A 26 13.13 1.67 0.37
C ALA A 26 13.02 1.17 -1.06
N GLY A 27 13.32 2.05 -2.01
CA GLY A 27 13.36 1.71 -3.42
C GLY A 27 11.97 1.62 -4.02
N ARG A 28 11.93 1.12 -5.26
CA ARG A 28 10.66 0.95 -5.96
C ARG A 28 10.05 -0.39 -5.54
N ARG A 29 8.87 -0.33 -4.92
CA ARG A 29 8.24 -1.49 -4.34
C ARG A 29 6.74 -1.49 -4.60
N PRO A 30 6.12 -2.67 -4.58
CA PRO A 30 4.66 -2.71 -4.63
C PRO A 30 4.08 -2.26 -3.29
N ALA A 31 2.92 -1.64 -3.37
CA ALA A 31 2.20 -1.15 -2.20
C ALA A 31 0.71 -1.34 -2.40
N VAL A 32 -0.01 -1.51 -1.30
CA VAL A 32 -1.47 -1.57 -1.32
C VAL A 32 -2.01 -0.18 -1.03
N VAL A 33 -2.88 0.31 -1.90
CA VAL A 33 -3.54 1.59 -1.73
C VAL A 33 -4.73 1.42 -0.80
N LEU A 34 -4.82 2.25 0.22
CA LEU A 34 -5.89 2.19 1.21
C LEU A 34 -6.90 3.32 1.06
N SER A 35 -6.50 4.44 0.48
CA SER A 35 -7.37 5.61 0.33
C SER A 35 -8.15 5.54 -0.98
N PRO A 36 -9.35 6.12 -1.00
CA PRO A 36 -10.21 6.03 -2.17
C PRO A 36 -9.76 6.97 -3.29
N LYS A 37 -10.18 6.61 -4.50
CA LYS A 37 -9.86 7.35 -5.72
C LYS A 37 -10.17 8.84 -5.62
N VAL A 38 -11.31 9.18 -5.00
CA VAL A 38 -11.72 10.59 -4.88
C VAL A 38 -10.69 11.39 -4.08
N TYR A 39 -10.19 10.83 -2.98
CA TYR A 39 -9.14 11.48 -2.19
C TYR A 39 -7.85 11.57 -3.01
N ASN A 40 -7.46 10.47 -3.63
CA ASN A 40 -6.20 10.40 -4.36
C ASN A 40 -6.18 11.36 -5.54
N SER A 41 -7.31 11.49 -6.22
CA SER A 41 -7.45 12.40 -7.36
C SER A 41 -7.37 13.87 -6.93
N LYS A 42 -8.06 14.20 -5.85
CA LYS A 42 -8.17 15.59 -5.43
C LYS A 42 -6.90 16.12 -4.77
N THR A 43 -6.23 15.28 -4.02
CA THR A 43 -5.07 15.73 -3.24
C THR A 43 -3.74 15.46 -3.94
N GLY A 44 -3.69 14.50 -4.86
CA GLY A 44 -2.43 14.03 -5.40
C GLY A 44 -1.65 13.15 -4.43
N LEU A 45 -2.26 12.81 -3.29
CA LEU A 45 -1.67 11.94 -2.28
C LEU A 45 -2.43 10.63 -2.25
N LEU A 46 -1.83 9.61 -1.66
CA LEU A 46 -2.54 8.37 -1.34
C LEU A 46 -1.98 7.77 -0.06
N VAL A 47 -2.85 7.11 0.68
CA VAL A 47 -2.46 6.34 1.85
C VAL A 47 -2.21 4.92 1.41
N CYS A 48 -1.06 4.37 1.77
CA CYS A 48 -0.68 3.02 1.36
C CYS A 48 0.16 2.33 2.41
N VAL A 49 0.31 1.02 2.24
CA VAL A 49 1.25 0.20 3.00
C VAL A 49 2.12 -0.58 2.02
N PRO A 50 3.42 -0.72 2.30
CA PRO A 50 4.31 -1.44 1.39
C PRO A 50 4.09 -2.93 1.48
N ILE A 51 4.49 -3.63 0.41
CA ILE A 51 4.49 -5.08 0.36
C ILE A 51 5.93 -5.56 0.37
N THR A 52 6.22 -6.52 1.22
CA THR A 52 7.55 -7.14 1.29
C THR A 52 7.49 -8.60 0.86
N SER A 53 8.56 -9.07 0.21
CA SER A 53 8.71 -10.49 -0.08
C SER A 53 9.32 -11.25 1.10
N GLN A 54 9.84 -10.55 2.10
CA GLN A 54 10.49 -11.17 3.25
C GLN A 54 9.50 -11.30 4.40
N ILE A 55 8.81 -12.43 4.44
CA ILE A 55 7.80 -12.70 5.46
C ILE A 55 8.48 -13.19 6.72
N LYS A 56 8.24 -12.50 7.83
CA LYS A 56 8.89 -12.80 9.11
C LYS A 56 7.93 -13.34 10.18
N GLY A 57 6.63 -13.41 9.87
CA GLY A 57 5.62 -13.80 10.86
C GLY A 57 5.27 -12.69 11.83
N TYR A 58 5.54 -11.46 11.45
CA TYR A 58 5.28 -10.29 12.26
C TYR A 58 3.78 -10.02 12.37
N PRO A 59 3.26 -9.60 13.55
CA PRO A 59 1.81 -9.49 13.74
C PRO A 59 1.10 -8.53 12.80
N PHE A 60 1.80 -7.51 12.29
CA PHE A 60 1.18 -6.53 11.38
C PHE A 60 1.35 -6.89 9.91
N GLU A 61 1.91 -8.06 9.62
CA GLU A 61 1.96 -8.57 8.24
C GLU A 61 0.61 -9.14 7.84
N VAL A 62 0.16 -8.82 6.64
CA VAL A 62 -1.02 -9.43 6.03
C VAL A 62 -0.57 -10.18 4.79
N LEU A 63 -0.67 -11.50 4.82
CA LEU A 63 -0.25 -12.33 3.70
C LEU A 63 -1.17 -12.10 2.51
N LEU A 64 -0.57 -11.94 1.33
CA LEU A 64 -1.29 -11.73 0.09
C LEU A 64 -1.17 -12.97 -0.77
N SER A 65 -2.29 -13.41 -1.32
CA SER A 65 -2.37 -14.66 -2.08
C SER A 65 -2.68 -14.44 -3.56
N GLY A 66 -2.70 -13.18 -4.01
CA GLY A 66 -3.02 -12.88 -5.40
C GLY A 66 -1.93 -13.28 -6.35
N ALA A 67 -2.31 -13.43 -7.63
CA ALA A 67 -1.37 -13.84 -8.67
C ALA A 67 -0.37 -12.76 -9.03
N GLU A 68 -0.76 -11.50 -8.87
CA GLU A 68 0.08 -10.37 -9.28
C GLU A 68 1.23 -10.11 -8.31
N VAL A 69 1.04 -10.39 -7.02
CA VAL A 69 2.04 -10.12 -6.00
C VAL A 69 1.97 -11.18 -4.93
N SER A 70 3.11 -11.73 -4.56
CA SER A 70 3.21 -12.57 -3.38
C SER A 70 4.01 -11.84 -2.32
N GLY A 71 3.73 -12.16 -1.06
CA GLY A 71 4.41 -11.54 0.07
C GLY A 71 3.43 -11.07 1.11
N ALA A 72 3.82 -10.05 1.86
CA ALA A 72 3.00 -9.53 2.94
C ALA A 72 2.93 -8.01 2.88
N ALA A 73 1.73 -7.49 3.10
CA ALA A 73 1.54 -6.06 3.31
C ALA A 73 1.88 -5.72 4.75
N LEU A 74 2.63 -4.63 4.93
CA LEU A 74 3.11 -4.21 6.26
C LEU A 74 2.18 -3.14 6.79
N ALA A 75 1.15 -3.54 7.51
CA ALA A 75 0.07 -2.64 7.92
C ALA A 75 0.56 -1.52 8.85
N ASP A 76 1.65 -1.73 9.58
CA ASP A 76 2.19 -0.71 10.49
C ASP A 76 3.12 0.28 9.79
N GLN A 77 3.45 0.08 8.52
CA GLN A 77 4.26 1.03 7.76
C GLN A 77 3.39 1.88 6.84
N VAL A 78 2.27 2.34 7.37
CA VAL A 78 1.35 3.17 6.61
C VAL A 78 1.99 4.53 6.31
N LYS A 79 1.81 4.99 5.07
CA LYS A 79 2.37 6.26 4.60
C LYS A 79 1.35 6.99 3.75
N ASN A 80 1.42 8.30 3.76
CA ASN A 80 0.67 9.16 2.85
C ASN A 80 1.67 9.81 1.90
N LEU A 81 1.63 9.44 0.62
CA LEU A 81 2.67 9.79 -0.34
C LEU A 81 2.09 10.46 -1.57
N ASP A 82 2.89 11.34 -2.18
CA ASP A 82 2.56 11.95 -3.47
C ASP A 82 2.75 10.90 -4.56
N TRP A 83 1.63 10.37 -5.06
CA TRP A 83 1.68 9.23 -5.96
C TRP A 83 2.11 9.59 -7.37
N ARG A 84 1.94 10.85 -7.79
CA ARG A 84 2.39 11.28 -9.11
C ARG A 84 3.90 11.44 -9.15
N SER A 85 4.47 12.14 -8.17
CA SER A 85 5.91 12.33 -8.12
C SER A 85 6.66 11.01 -7.87
N ARG A 86 6.01 10.05 -7.21
CA ARG A 86 6.59 8.74 -6.95
C ARG A 86 6.26 7.72 -8.03
N GLN A 87 5.68 8.18 -9.13
CA GLN A 87 5.47 7.37 -10.34
C GLN A 87 4.67 6.10 -10.08
N ALA A 88 3.50 6.26 -9.46
CA ALA A 88 2.62 5.13 -9.17
C ALA A 88 2.19 4.46 -10.47
N ARG A 89 2.31 3.13 -10.53
CA ARG A 89 1.88 2.33 -11.67
C ARG A 89 1.02 1.18 -11.19
N TYR A 90 -0.10 0.98 -11.85
CA TYR A 90 -1.01 -0.10 -11.51
C TYR A 90 -0.35 -1.46 -11.72
N LYS A 91 -0.54 -2.36 -10.75
CA LYS A 91 -0.03 -3.72 -10.85
C LYS A 91 -1.14 -4.77 -10.69
N GLY A 92 -2.16 -4.49 -9.91
CA GLY A 92 -3.23 -5.46 -9.68
C GLY A 92 -4.11 -5.02 -8.53
N LYS A 93 -4.87 -5.94 -7.99
CA LYS A 93 -5.76 -5.68 -6.85
C LYS A 93 -5.62 -6.79 -5.83
N ILE A 94 -5.85 -6.44 -4.57
CA ILE A 94 -5.99 -7.44 -3.51
C ILE A 94 -7.47 -7.75 -3.31
N SER A 95 -7.76 -8.83 -2.59
CA SER A 95 -9.14 -9.20 -2.27
C SER A 95 -9.74 -8.27 -1.22
N ILE A 96 -11.05 -8.26 -1.14
CA ILE A 96 -11.76 -7.49 -0.12
C ILE A 96 -11.37 -7.99 1.28
N ALA A 97 -11.22 -9.29 1.45
CA ALA A 97 -10.83 -9.86 2.73
C ALA A 97 -9.43 -9.38 3.15
N GLU A 98 -8.51 -9.30 2.21
CA GLU A 98 -7.15 -8.81 2.50
C GLU A 98 -7.15 -7.34 2.86
N ILE A 99 -7.93 -6.53 2.18
CA ILE A 99 -8.05 -5.11 2.52
C ILE A 99 -8.64 -4.93 3.92
N GLN A 100 -9.65 -5.71 4.24
CA GLN A 100 -10.28 -5.64 5.56
C GLN A 100 -9.30 -6.04 6.66
N GLU A 101 -8.47 -7.04 6.41
CA GLU A 101 -7.46 -7.46 7.38
C GLU A 101 -6.41 -6.37 7.60
N ILE A 102 -5.96 -5.72 6.53
CA ILE A 102 -5.00 -4.60 6.66
C ILE A 102 -5.62 -3.48 7.48
N LYS A 103 -6.86 -3.11 7.16
CA LYS A 103 -7.54 -2.03 7.88
C LYS A 103 -7.79 -2.38 9.34
N ALA A 104 -8.11 -3.62 9.64
CA ALA A 104 -8.33 -4.06 11.01
C ALA A 104 -7.04 -3.96 11.83
N LYS A 105 -5.92 -4.38 11.27
CA LYS A 105 -4.63 -4.29 11.96
C LYS A 105 -4.22 -2.84 12.15
N LEU A 106 -4.43 -2.00 11.15
CA LEU A 106 -4.13 -0.59 11.25
C LEU A 106 -5.02 0.09 12.28
N ALA A 107 -6.30 -0.24 12.30
CA ALA A 107 -7.24 0.30 13.29
C ALA A 107 -6.83 -0.09 14.70
N ALA A 108 -6.41 -1.33 14.90
CA ALA A 108 -5.94 -1.78 16.21
C ALA A 108 -4.74 -0.98 16.68
N LEU A 109 -3.83 -0.66 15.77
CA LEU A 109 -2.66 0.15 16.07
C LEU A 109 -3.05 1.57 16.46
N LEU A 110 -4.03 2.14 15.78
CA LEU A 110 -4.40 3.54 15.95
C LEU A 110 -5.39 3.77 17.09
N THR A 111 -6.10 2.74 17.53
CA THR A 111 -7.09 2.86 18.59
C THR A 111 -6.53 2.51 19.96
N PHE A 112 -5.28 2.14 20.02
CA PHE A 112 -4.64 1.83 21.28
C PHE A 112 -4.56 3.09 22.17
N VAL A 113 -4.89 2.95 23.44
CA VAL A 113 -4.83 4.05 24.41
C VAL A 113 -3.90 3.71 25.56
#